data_0f2ee31ee53f259e9598f645a64585d0
#
_entry.id   0f2ee31ee53f259e9598f645a64585d0
#
_cell.length_a   1.000
_cell.length_b   1.000
_cell.length_c   1.000
_cell.angle_alpha   90.00
_cell.angle_beta   90.00
_cell.angle_gamma   90.00
#
_symmetry.space_group_name_H-M   'P 1'
#
loop_
_entity.id
_entity.type
_entity.pdbx_description
1 polymer ?
#
loop_
_entity_poly.entity_id
_entity_poly.type
_entity_poly.pdbx_seq_one_letter_code
_entity_poly.pdbx_strand_id
1 'polypeptide(L)'
;MEAREILAQRAPSLEERINALRDKGVVIGGTPYRYNFAQISAATGVSRSMISMFANGNIRIKPEQQKVLEDWVSDIERQAQAEAIETGAVEETPAPAPQTFKRNIELYQTHEFTEALGLLEWTRDNRKMCVMVGYPGIGKTTVIREFAKRVPDVHVIVCRSTMRMRDLLDSIAESIGVSASGSNDERVRRIQRELAANRDTMLIFDEADHLYGWDVKKFEIIRQLWDETNTPIVLVGPPRLEEILTHGSGRSNLSQLYRRKYEIKLTGIKPDEVRAILAQYDVEPRVAA
;
A
#
# COMPACT_ATOMS: atom_id res chain seq x y z
N MET A 1 -0.05 38.01 -18.06
CA MET A 1 -0.91 38.04 -16.83
C MET A 1 -2.39 37.76 -17.13
N GLU A 2 -2.82 37.78 -18.38
CA GLU A 2 -4.25 37.64 -18.76
C GLU A 2 -4.82 36.21 -18.77
N ALA A 3 -4.03 35.18 -18.96
CA ALA A 3 -4.57 33.80 -19.04
C ALA A 3 -4.95 33.17 -17.67
N ARG A 4 -4.41 33.66 -16.55
CA ARG A 4 -4.75 33.20 -15.20
C ARG A 4 -6.00 33.89 -14.64
N GLU A 5 -6.32 35.08 -15.07
CA GLU A 5 -7.52 35.81 -14.65
C GLU A 5 -8.79 35.34 -15.38
N ILE A 6 -8.67 34.85 -16.61
CA ILE A 6 -9.79 34.31 -17.38
C ILE A 6 -10.24 32.93 -16.83
N LEU A 7 -9.34 32.16 -16.23
CA LEU A 7 -9.66 30.84 -15.61
C LEU A 7 -10.39 30.99 -14.24
N ALA A 8 -10.30 32.12 -13.58
CA ALA A 8 -10.92 32.38 -12.28
C ALA A 8 -12.42 32.75 -12.35
N GLN A 9 -12.98 32.99 -13.55
CA GLN A 9 -14.38 33.40 -13.75
C GLN A 9 -15.28 32.35 -14.39
N ARG A 10 -14.78 31.16 -14.67
CA ARG A 10 -15.59 30.09 -15.26
C ARG A 10 -16.31 29.31 -14.15
N ALA A 11 -17.63 29.21 -14.21
CA ALA A 11 -18.38 28.30 -13.35
C ALA A 11 -17.80 26.88 -13.46
N PRO A 12 -17.61 26.16 -12.33
CA PRO A 12 -17.02 24.84 -12.33
C PRO A 12 -17.86 23.84 -13.17
N SER A 13 -17.20 23.01 -13.94
CA SER A 13 -17.87 21.97 -14.73
C SER A 13 -18.52 20.92 -13.83
N LEU A 14 -19.46 20.13 -14.39
CA LEU A 14 -20.12 19.07 -13.61
C LEU A 14 -19.11 18.05 -13.08
N GLU A 15 -18.06 17.73 -13.86
CA GLU A 15 -16.97 16.85 -13.45
C GLU A 15 -16.21 17.41 -12.24
N GLU A 16 -15.90 18.71 -12.28
CA GLU A 16 -15.21 19.41 -11.18
C GLU A 16 -16.08 19.45 -9.91
N ARG A 17 -17.39 19.66 -10.04
CA ARG A 17 -18.33 19.67 -8.94
C ARG A 17 -18.49 18.29 -8.29
N ILE A 18 -18.59 17.21 -9.09
CA ILE A 18 -18.62 15.82 -8.59
C ILE A 18 -17.34 15.48 -7.83
N ASN A 19 -16.18 15.87 -8.38
CA ASN A 19 -14.90 15.65 -7.72
C ASN A 19 -14.77 16.49 -6.42
N ALA A 20 -15.31 17.70 -6.39
CA ALA A 20 -15.33 18.52 -5.19
C ALA A 20 -16.16 17.86 -4.07
N LEU A 21 -17.33 17.29 -4.37
CA LEU A 21 -18.15 16.56 -3.40
C LEU A 21 -17.43 15.31 -2.84
N ARG A 22 -16.60 14.66 -3.67
CA ARG A 22 -15.78 13.50 -3.26
C ARG A 22 -14.58 13.91 -2.41
N ASP A 23 -13.83 14.91 -2.84
CA ASP A 23 -12.50 15.22 -2.29
C ASP A 23 -12.59 16.22 -1.13
N LYS A 24 -13.38 17.27 -1.30
CA LYS A 24 -13.59 18.32 -0.29
C LYS A 24 -14.80 18.03 0.61
N GLY A 25 -15.87 17.45 0.05
CA GLY A 25 -17.14 17.23 0.74
C GLY A 25 -17.98 18.50 0.84
N VAL A 26 -19.08 18.38 1.55
CA VAL A 26 -20.02 19.48 1.92
C VAL A 26 -20.41 19.36 3.38
N VAL A 27 -20.85 20.44 4.01
CA VAL A 27 -21.40 20.43 5.35
C VAL A 27 -22.92 20.41 5.23
N ILE A 28 -23.57 19.41 5.81
CA ILE A 28 -25.02 19.25 5.86
C ILE A 28 -25.39 18.92 7.32
N GLY A 29 -26.33 19.66 7.91
CA GLY A 29 -26.73 19.48 9.32
C GLY A 29 -25.55 19.70 10.29
N GLY A 30 -24.64 20.63 9.98
CA GLY A 30 -23.44 20.88 10.79
C GLY A 30 -22.40 19.76 10.75
N THR A 31 -22.62 18.70 9.95
CA THR A 31 -21.71 17.55 9.83
C THR A 31 -21.04 17.55 8.47
N PRO A 32 -19.69 17.43 8.39
CA PRO A 32 -18.98 17.30 7.12
C PRO A 32 -19.29 15.96 6.47
N TYR A 33 -19.73 15.97 5.22
CA TYR A 33 -20.10 14.78 4.45
C TYR A 33 -19.30 14.71 3.17
N ARG A 34 -18.79 13.53 2.82
CA ARG A 34 -18.10 13.25 1.57
C ARG A 34 -18.82 12.14 0.81
N TYR A 35 -19.09 12.38 -0.47
CA TYR A 35 -19.80 11.43 -1.31
C TYR A 35 -18.81 10.59 -2.14
N ASN A 36 -18.83 9.27 -1.98
CA ASN A 36 -18.11 8.39 -2.88
C ASN A 36 -18.98 8.03 -4.11
N PHE A 37 -18.34 7.55 -5.18
CA PHE A 37 -19.04 7.22 -6.42
C PHE A 37 -20.11 6.12 -6.26
N ALA A 38 -20.05 5.27 -5.24
CA ALA A 38 -21.07 4.27 -4.97
C ALA A 38 -22.35 4.93 -4.40
N GLN A 39 -22.19 5.91 -3.53
CA GLN A 39 -23.30 6.68 -2.96
C GLN A 39 -23.96 7.54 -4.03
N ILE A 40 -23.19 8.20 -4.89
CA ILE A 40 -23.72 8.95 -6.04
C ILE A 40 -24.48 8.02 -6.99
N SER A 41 -23.96 6.84 -7.27
CA SER A 41 -24.62 5.82 -8.10
C SER A 41 -25.94 5.36 -7.50
N ALA A 42 -25.98 5.12 -6.19
CA ALA A 42 -27.20 4.71 -5.50
C ALA A 42 -28.28 5.80 -5.52
N ALA A 43 -27.90 7.08 -5.40
CA ALA A 43 -28.82 8.22 -5.40
C ALA A 43 -29.33 8.59 -6.80
N THR A 44 -28.51 8.42 -7.83
CA THR A 44 -28.83 8.90 -9.20
C THR A 44 -29.23 7.79 -10.18
N GLY A 45 -28.98 6.51 -9.84
CA GLY A 45 -29.18 5.38 -10.75
C GLY A 45 -28.15 5.28 -11.88
N VAL A 46 -27.17 6.19 -11.95
CA VAL A 46 -26.08 6.13 -12.94
C VAL A 46 -25.02 5.16 -12.44
N SER A 47 -24.51 4.27 -13.31
CA SER A 47 -23.55 3.26 -12.86
C SER A 47 -22.26 3.87 -12.31
N ARG A 48 -21.72 3.28 -11.25
CA ARG A 48 -20.49 3.74 -10.57
C ARG A 48 -19.30 3.89 -11.53
N SER A 49 -19.15 2.96 -12.47
CA SER A 49 -18.07 3.00 -13.47
C SER A 49 -18.21 4.20 -14.42
N MET A 50 -19.44 4.50 -14.83
CA MET A 50 -19.71 5.66 -15.68
C MET A 50 -19.45 6.98 -14.96
N ILE A 51 -19.90 7.12 -13.70
CA ILE A 51 -19.63 8.31 -12.89
C ILE A 51 -18.11 8.51 -12.71
N SER A 52 -17.37 7.46 -12.42
CA SER A 52 -15.90 7.52 -12.25
C SER A 52 -15.20 7.93 -13.54
N MET A 53 -15.57 7.35 -14.69
CA MET A 53 -14.97 7.69 -15.97
C MET A 53 -15.32 9.11 -16.43
N PHE A 54 -16.55 9.56 -16.18
CA PHE A 54 -17.01 10.90 -16.48
C PHE A 54 -16.29 11.96 -15.61
N ALA A 55 -16.27 11.76 -14.30
CA ALA A 55 -15.58 12.65 -13.36
C ALA A 55 -14.07 12.81 -13.64
N ASN A 56 -13.45 11.80 -14.25
CA ASN A 56 -12.05 11.84 -14.69
C ASN A 56 -11.87 12.34 -16.15
N GLY A 57 -12.95 12.78 -16.80
CA GLY A 57 -12.90 13.31 -18.19
C GLY A 57 -12.67 12.26 -19.26
N ASN A 58 -12.79 10.97 -18.95
CA ASN A 58 -12.49 9.87 -19.86
C ASN A 58 -13.63 9.50 -20.82
N ILE A 59 -14.87 9.87 -20.48
CA ILE A 59 -16.05 9.60 -21.34
C ILE A 59 -17.03 10.77 -21.30
N ARG A 60 -17.85 10.87 -22.34
CA ARG A 60 -19.09 11.65 -22.33
C ARG A 60 -20.26 10.73 -22.01
N ILE A 61 -21.14 11.17 -21.12
CA ILE A 61 -22.38 10.46 -20.78
C ILE A 61 -23.57 11.01 -21.58
N LYS A 62 -24.67 10.23 -21.63
CA LYS A 62 -25.87 10.66 -22.32
C LYS A 62 -26.47 11.90 -21.65
N PRO A 63 -27.08 12.84 -22.43
CA PRO A 63 -27.66 14.07 -21.86
C PRO A 63 -28.64 13.83 -20.71
N GLU A 64 -29.43 12.76 -20.76
CA GLU A 64 -30.39 12.39 -19.72
C GLU A 64 -29.66 12.03 -18.42
N GLN A 65 -28.58 11.28 -18.49
CA GLN A 65 -27.79 10.89 -17.32
C GLN A 65 -26.97 12.06 -16.76
N GLN A 66 -26.49 12.92 -17.64
CA GLN A 66 -25.81 14.15 -17.24
C GLN A 66 -26.76 15.05 -16.47
N LYS A 67 -28.00 15.22 -16.93
CA LYS A 67 -29.02 16.02 -16.26
C LYS A 67 -29.34 15.49 -14.86
N VAL A 68 -29.51 14.17 -14.72
CA VAL A 68 -29.78 13.54 -13.42
C VAL A 68 -28.63 13.79 -12.42
N LEU A 69 -27.38 13.69 -12.89
CA LEU A 69 -26.23 14.02 -12.04
C LEU A 69 -26.16 15.50 -11.68
N GLU A 70 -26.48 16.39 -12.63
CA GLU A 70 -26.45 17.83 -12.44
C GLU A 70 -27.54 18.28 -11.46
N ASP A 71 -28.77 17.76 -11.60
CA ASP A 71 -29.88 18.01 -10.70
C ASP A 71 -29.51 17.55 -9.27
N TRP A 72 -28.99 16.35 -9.11
CA TRP A 72 -28.59 15.82 -7.82
C TRP A 72 -27.45 16.62 -7.17
N VAL A 73 -26.40 16.97 -7.91
CA VAL A 73 -25.29 17.80 -7.40
C VAL A 73 -25.80 19.17 -6.96
N SER A 74 -26.70 19.78 -7.77
CA SER A 74 -27.28 21.10 -7.47
C SER A 74 -28.18 21.07 -6.23
N ASP A 75 -28.88 19.98 -5.99
CA ASP A 75 -29.70 19.81 -4.79
C ASP A 75 -28.84 19.68 -3.52
N ILE A 76 -27.75 18.91 -3.58
CA ILE A 76 -26.80 18.79 -2.48
C ILE A 76 -26.15 20.16 -2.15
N GLU A 77 -25.71 20.88 -3.18
CA GLU A 77 -25.12 22.21 -3.00
C GLU A 77 -26.12 23.23 -2.45
N ARG A 78 -27.40 23.15 -2.88
CA ARG A 78 -28.48 24.01 -2.37
C ARG A 78 -28.80 23.70 -0.91
N GLN A 79 -28.84 22.43 -0.51
CA GLN A 79 -29.02 22.03 0.88
C GLN A 79 -27.88 22.58 1.75
N ALA A 80 -26.64 22.45 1.31
CA ALA A 80 -25.49 22.99 2.03
C ALA A 80 -25.52 24.53 2.15
N GLN A 81 -25.99 25.23 1.11
CA GLN A 81 -26.12 26.67 1.12
C GLN A 81 -27.31 27.18 1.99
N ALA A 82 -28.47 26.49 1.97
CA ALA A 82 -29.63 26.87 2.76
C ALA A 82 -29.33 26.82 4.26
N GLU A 83 -28.62 25.79 4.70
CA GLU A 83 -28.22 25.67 6.11
C GLU A 83 -27.15 26.69 6.52
N ALA A 84 -26.27 27.09 5.61
CA ALA A 84 -25.32 28.16 5.87
C ALA A 84 -25.99 29.54 6.08
N ILE A 85 -27.18 29.74 5.51
CA ILE A 85 -28.00 30.99 5.68
C ILE A 85 -28.82 30.93 6.96
N GLU A 86 -29.39 29.80 7.36
CA GLU A 86 -30.18 29.65 8.58
C GLU A 86 -29.35 29.71 9.87
N THR A 87 -28.09 29.29 9.81
CA THR A 87 -27.15 29.39 10.94
C THR A 87 -26.51 30.78 11.08
N GLY A 88 -27.07 31.83 10.46
CA GLY A 88 -26.74 33.25 10.46
C GLY A 88 -25.85 33.76 11.61
N ALA A 89 -24.70 33.21 11.76
CA ALA A 89 -23.65 33.69 12.62
C ALA A 89 -22.35 33.15 12.11
N VAL A 90 -21.63 33.90 11.34
CA VAL A 90 -20.20 33.68 11.31
C VAL A 90 -19.51 35.03 11.37
N GLU A 91 -19.22 35.46 12.59
CA GLU A 91 -17.89 35.96 12.80
C GLU A 91 -16.92 34.85 12.37
N GLU A 92 -16.14 35.11 11.38
CA GLU A 92 -15.00 34.27 10.98
C GLU A 92 -14.05 34.16 12.17
N THR A 93 -14.29 33.19 13.04
CA THR A 93 -13.18 32.62 13.76
C THR A 93 -12.40 31.85 12.67
N PRO A 94 -11.16 32.24 12.36
CA PRO A 94 -10.39 31.52 11.34
C PRO A 94 -10.40 30.06 11.74
N ALA A 95 -10.98 29.22 10.88
CA ALA A 95 -10.88 27.78 11.03
C ALA A 95 -9.41 27.47 11.33
N PRO A 96 -9.10 26.63 12.33
CA PRO A 96 -7.70 26.28 12.59
C PRO A 96 -7.10 25.88 11.27
N ALA A 97 -6.07 26.60 10.85
CA ALA A 97 -5.40 26.40 9.57
C ALA A 97 -5.24 24.89 9.39
N PRO A 98 -5.55 24.31 8.22
CA PRO A 98 -5.43 22.89 8.04
C PRO A 98 -4.04 22.52 8.53
N GLN A 99 -3.99 21.73 9.60
CA GLN A 99 -2.73 21.33 10.19
C GLN A 99 -1.99 20.64 9.04
N THR A 100 -1.07 21.36 8.44
CA THR A 100 -0.17 20.81 7.45
C THR A 100 0.68 19.82 8.21
N PHE A 101 0.24 18.55 8.23
CA PHE A 101 1.06 17.47 8.74
C PHE A 101 2.41 17.63 8.05
N LYS A 102 3.43 17.95 8.83
CA LYS A 102 4.78 18.10 8.31
C LYS A 102 5.11 16.80 7.60
N ARG A 103 5.22 16.82 6.27
CA ARG A 103 5.54 15.62 5.46
C ARG A 103 6.95 15.06 5.73
N ASN A 104 7.77 15.77 6.49
CA ASN A 104 9.06 15.28 7.00
C ASN A 104 8.89 14.70 8.40
N ILE A 105 8.16 13.60 8.49
CA ILE A 105 8.07 12.83 9.72
C ILE A 105 9.34 12.00 9.79
N GLU A 106 10.17 12.25 10.78
CA GLU A 106 11.25 11.34 11.11
C GLU A 106 10.63 10.00 11.53
N LEU A 107 11.11 8.92 10.92
CA LEU A 107 10.64 7.59 11.24
C LEU A 107 10.94 7.27 12.70
N TYR A 108 9.91 7.14 13.52
CA TYR A 108 10.07 6.73 14.90
C TYR A 108 10.54 5.28 14.97
N GLN A 109 11.70 5.05 15.56
CA GLN A 109 12.27 3.72 15.69
C GLN A 109 11.67 3.01 16.92
N THR A 110 10.61 2.26 16.69
CA THR A 110 10.02 1.38 17.71
C THR A 110 10.97 0.24 18.05
N HIS A 111 10.76 -0.40 19.20
CA HIS A 111 11.53 -1.57 19.60
C HIS A 111 11.43 -2.69 18.53
N GLU A 112 10.22 -3.01 18.08
CA GLU A 112 10.01 -3.99 17.01
C GLU A 112 10.65 -3.61 15.68
N PHE A 113 10.66 -2.32 15.34
CA PHE A 113 11.35 -1.83 14.15
C PHE A 113 12.86 -2.10 14.24
N THR A 114 13.46 -1.85 15.41
CA THR A 114 14.88 -2.09 15.65
C THR A 114 15.21 -3.58 15.64
N GLU A 115 14.39 -4.42 16.28
CA GLU A 115 14.54 -5.88 16.24
C GLU A 115 14.42 -6.42 14.81
N ALA A 116 13.47 -5.93 14.03
CA ALA A 116 13.27 -6.34 12.65
C ALA A 116 14.48 -5.95 11.76
N LEU A 117 15.03 -4.74 11.94
CA LEU A 117 16.27 -4.35 11.25
C LEU A 117 17.43 -5.28 11.61
N GLY A 118 17.62 -5.54 12.92
CA GLY A 118 18.65 -6.45 13.40
C GLY A 118 18.52 -7.87 12.83
N LEU A 119 17.28 -8.38 12.65
CA LEU A 119 17.06 -9.66 11.98
C LEU A 119 17.46 -9.62 10.50
N LEU A 120 17.12 -8.54 9.80
CA LEU A 120 17.50 -8.38 8.39
C LEU A 120 19.02 -8.34 8.22
N GLU A 121 19.73 -7.58 9.07
CA GLU A 121 21.20 -7.54 9.12
C GLU A 121 21.79 -8.92 9.42
N TRP A 122 21.30 -9.56 10.47
CA TRP A 122 21.73 -10.91 10.84
C TRP A 122 21.50 -11.93 9.73
N THR A 123 20.34 -11.86 9.04
CA THR A 123 19.99 -12.74 7.92
C THR A 123 20.99 -12.58 6.78
N ARG A 124 21.34 -11.34 6.46
CA ARG A 124 22.34 -11.02 5.43
C ARG A 124 23.72 -11.56 5.81
N ASP A 125 24.20 -11.27 6.99
CA ASP A 125 25.54 -11.63 7.44
C ASP A 125 25.73 -13.14 7.56
N ASN A 126 24.69 -13.86 7.99
CA ASN A 126 24.74 -15.30 8.17
C ASN A 126 24.22 -16.09 6.93
N ARG A 127 23.81 -15.40 5.86
CA ARG A 127 23.32 -16.02 4.62
C ARG A 127 22.18 -16.99 4.86
N LYS A 128 21.23 -16.58 5.68
CA LYS A 128 20.10 -17.43 6.07
C LYS A 128 18.83 -17.07 5.31
N MET A 129 17.85 -17.95 5.47
CA MET A 129 16.47 -17.67 5.11
C MET A 129 15.69 -17.33 6.36
N CYS A 130 14.97 -16.19 6.31
CA CYS A 130 14.13 -15.70 7.40
C CYS A 130 12.71 -15.48 6.95
N VAL A 131 11.79 -15.49 7.92
CA VAL A 131 10.39 -15.15 7.73
C VAL A 131 10.01 -14.05 8.72
N MET A 132 9.45 -12.96 8.20
CA MET A 132 8.93 -11.85 8.99
C MET A 132 7.41 -11.83 8.85
N VAL A 133 6.71 -12.06 9.94
CA VAL A 133 5.23 -12.05 9.95
C VAL A 133 4.68 -10.97 10.87
N GLY A 134 3.55 -10.43 10.50
CA GLY A 134 2.83 -9.45 11.31
C GLY A 134 1.56 -8.98 10.62
N TYR A 135 0.62 -8.46 11.38
CA TYR A 135 -0.66 -7.99 10.84
C TYR A 135 -0.49 -6.86 9.81
N PRO A 136 -1.45 -6.66 8.90
CA PRO A 136 -1.46 -5.51 7.99
C PRO A 136 -1.35 -4.18 8.78
N GLY A 137 -0.58 -3.23 8.23
CA GLY A 137 -0.39 -1.91 8.86
C GLY A 137 0.67 -1.83 9.97
N ILE A 138 1.26 -2.95 10.41
CA ILE A 138 2.23 -2.98 11.51
C ILE A 138 3.62 -2.40 11.18
N GLY A 139 3.87 -2.04 9.92
CA GLY A 139 5.13 -1.43 9.52
C GLY A 139 6.13 -2.33 8.79
N LYS A 140 5.81 -3.59 8.45
CA LYS A 140 6.70 -4.51 7.73
C LYS A 140 7.36 -3.88 6.51
N THR A 141 6.57 -3.35 5.60
CA THR A 141 7.07 -2.71 4.37
C THR A 141 7.95 -1.48 4.67
N THR A 142 7.67 -0.77 5.77
CA THR A 142 8.48 0.38 6.21
C THR A 142 9.87 -0.09 6.65
N VAL A 143 9.96 -1.15 7.45
CA VAL A 143 11.23 -1.77 7.86
C VAL A 143 12.06 -2.17 6.65
N ILE A 144 11.44 -2.90 5.71
CA ILE A 144 12.11 -3.39 4.50
C ILE A 144 12.65 -2.22 3.67
N ARG A 145 11.84 -1.20 3.43
CA ARG A 145 12.24 -0.04 2.64
C ARG A 145 13.36 0.73 3.29
N GLU A 146 13.32 0.88 4.60
CA GLU A 146 14.35 1.57 5.34
C GLU A 146 15.66 0.78 5.35
N PHE A 147 15.59 -0.54 5.48
CA PHE A 147 16.75 -1.42 5.34
C PHE A 147 17.37 -1.34 3.96
N ALA A 148 16.56 -1.46 2.90
CA ALA A 148 17.03 -1.40 1.52
C ALA A 148 17.63 -0.03 1.11
N LYS A 149 17.27 1.06 1.80
CA LYS A 149 17.93 2.37 1.61
C LYS A 149 19.33 2.42 2.20
N ARG A 150 19.56 1.70 3.29
CA ARG A 150 20.83 1.74 4.06
C ARG A 150 21.85 0.73 3.57
N VAL A 151 21.36 -0.38 3.01
CA VAL A 151 22.18 -1.53 2.65
C VAL A 151 22.12 -1.73 1.13
N PRO A 152 23.26 -1.64 0.42
CA PRO A 152 23.32 -1.88 -1.01
C PRO A 152 23.02 -3.36 -1.33
N ASP A 153 22.68 -3.62 -2.58
CA ASP A 153 22.40 -4.97 -3.13
C ASP A 153 21.25 -5.73 -2.41
N VAL A 154 20.32 -4.99 -1.80
CA VAL A 154 19.07 -5.51 -1.26
C VAL A 154 17.96 -5.29 -2.27
N HIS A 155 17.40 -6.38 -2.80
CA HIS A 155 16.37 -6.37 -3.82
C HIS A 155 15.03 -6.75 -3.22
N VAL A 156 14.07 -5.84 -3.29
CA VAL A 156 12.71 -6.03 -2.76
C VAL A 156 11.76 -6.38 -3.88
N ILE A 157 11.20 -7.57 -3.83
CA ILE A 157 10.20 -8.09 -4.78
C ILE A 157 8.83 -8.06 -4.09
N VAL A 158 7.92 -7.22 -4.59
CA VAL A 158 6.54 -7.16 -4.08
C VAL A 158 5.70 -8.23 -4.78
N CYS A 159 5.25 -9.22 -4.00
CA CYS A 159 4.47 -10.33 -4.52
C CYS A 159 3.00 -9.92 -4.73
N ARG A 160 2.36 -10.49 -5.75
CA ARG A 160 0.96 -10.24 -6.11
C ARG A 160 0.23 -11.55 -6.35
N SER A 161 -1.05 -11.60 -5.99
CA SER A 161 -1.90 -12.78 -6.17
C SER A 161 -2.04 -13.22 -7.63
N THR A 162 -1.89 -12.28 -8.58
CA THR A 162 -1.93 -12.56 -10.03
C THR A 162 -0.61 -13.05 -10.58
N MET A 163 0.49 -13.03 -9.78
CA MET A 163 1.84 -13.35 -10.22
C MET A 163 1.99 -14.83 -10.56
N ARG A 164 2.28 -15.14 -11.82
CA ARG A 164 2.62 -16.48 -12.28
C ARG A 164 4.08 -16.78 -12.03
N MET A 165 4.52 -18.03 -12.24
CA MET A 165 5.93 -18.44 -12.11
C MET A 165 6.86 -17.57 -12.97
N ARG A 166 6.45 -17.31 -14.21
CA ARG A 166 7.22 -16.46 -15.11
C ARG A 166 7.39 -15.04 -14.53
N ASP A 167 6.29 -14.45 -14.05
CA ASP A 167 6.30 -13.07 -13.55
C ASP A 167 7.18 -12.93 -12.29
N LEU A 168 7.21 -13.98 -11.45
CA LEU A 168 8.13 -14.05 -10.29
C LEU A 168 9.59 -14.07 -10.76
N LEU A 169 9.94 -14.95 -11.72
CA LEU A 169 11.29 -15.05 -12.24
C LEU A 169 11.72 -13.79 -12.99
N ASP A 170 10.80 -13.18 -13.75
CA ASP A 170 11.05 -11.91 -14.43
C ASP A 170 11.32 -10.80 -13.41
N SER A 171 10.51 -10.69 -12.33
CA SER A 171 10.72 -9.70 -11.28
C SER A 171 12.04 -9.88 -10.52
N ILE A 172 12.46 -11.13 -10.26
CA ILE A 172 13.76 -11.40 -9.64
C ILE A 172 14.88 -10.99 -10.61
N ALA A 173 14.81 -11.46 -11.87
CA ALA A 173 15.84 -11.19 -12.89
C ALA A 173 16.02 -9.69 -13.12
N GLU A 174 14.92 -8.94 -13.27
CA GLU A 174 14.93 -7.49 -13.44
C GLU A 174 15.55 -6.78 -12.24
N SER A 175 15.22 -7.22 -11.01
CA SER A 175 15.72 -6.58 -9.79
C SER A 175 17.24 -6.72 -9.64
N ILE A 176 17.83 -7.86 -10.07
CA ILE A 176 19.28 -8.11 -10.02
C ILE A 176 20.00 -7.78 -11.33
N GLY A 177 19.30 -7.17 -12.30
CA GLY A 177 19.90 -6.68 -13.54
C GLY A 177 20.24 -7.74 -14.59
N VAL A 178 19.60 -8.93 -14.54
CA VAL A 178 19.82 -9.99 -15.56
C VAL A 178 18.65 -10.10 -16.54
N SER A 179 18.94 -10.64 -17.73
CA SER A 179 17.91 -10.81 -18.77
C SER A 179 16.83 -11.81 -18.36
N ALA A 180 15.58 -11.40 -18.49
CA ALA A 180 14.39 -12.22 -18.25
C ALA A 180 13.91 -13.02 -19.50
N SER A 181 14.71 -13.12 -20.57
CA SER A 181 14.34 -13.83 -21.80
C SER A 181 14.41 -15.37 -21.67
N GLY A 182 13.74 -16.10 -22.56
CA GLY A 182 13.84 -17.55 -22.67
C GLY A 182 12.82 -18.32 -21.79
N SER A 183 13.10 -19.60 -21.56
CA SER A 183 12.30 -20.50 -20.72
C SER A 183 12.49 -20.21 -19.23
N ASN A 184 11.59 -20.74 -18.39
CA ASN A 184 11.73 -20.61 -16.94
C ASN A 184 13.04 -21.20 -16.42
N ASP A 185 13.47 -22.35 -16.97
CA ASP A 185 14.73 -22.98 -16.58
C ASP A 185 15.95 -22.11 -16.94
N GLU A 186 15.93 -21.45 -18.07
CA GLU A 186 17.01 -20.54 -18.47
C GLU A 186 17.05 -19.30 -17.59
N ARG A 187 15.87 -18.78 -17.16
CA ARG A 187 15.78 -17.69 -16.19
C ARG A 187 16.38 -18.10 -14.86
N VAL A 188 15.93 -19.24 -14.31
CA VAL A 188 16.45 -19.77 -13.03
C VAL A 188 17.97 -19.90 -13.09
N ARG A 189 18.54 -20.51 -14.13
CA ARG A 189 19.99 -20.66 -14.26
C ARG A 189 20.73 -19.33 -14.34
N ARG A 190 20.17 -18.30 -14.99
CA ARG A 190 20.78 -16.97 -15.03
C ARG A 190 20.73 -16.28 -13.67
N ILE A 191 19.58 -16.32 -13.02
CA ILE A 191 19.42 -15.81 -11.65
C ILE A 191 20.43 -16.49 -10.72
N GLN A 192 20.54 -17.82 -10.75
CA GLN A 192 21.47 -18.57 -9.91
C GLN A 192 22.93 -18.16 -10.16
N ARG A 193 23.34 -18.00 -11.43
CA ARG A 193 24.70 -17.56 -11.77
C ARG A 193 25.01 -16.18 -11.21
N GLU A 194 24.07 -15.24 -11.36
CA GLU A 194 24.25 -13.88 -10.84
C GLU A 194 24.31 -13.86 -9.31
N LEU A 195 23.37 -14.54 -8.65
CA LEU A 195 23.34 -14.64 -7.19
C LEU A 195 24.59 -15.34 -6.61
N ALA A 196 25.15 -16.32 -7.33
CA ALA A 196 26.39 -16.98 -6.94
C ALA A 196 27.64 -16.10 -7.17
N ALA A 197 27.61 -15.25 -8.19
CA ALA A 197 28.69 -14.33 -8.53
C ALA A 197 28.68 -13.11 -7.58
N ASN A 198 27.52 -12.54 -7.31
CA ASN A 198 27.37 -11.39 -6.41
C ASN A 198 26.89 -11.87 -5.03
N ARG A 199 27.85 -12.09 -4.14
CA ARG A 199 27.59 -12.62 -2.80
C ARG A 199 26.96 -11.61 -1.84
N ASP A 200 26.95 -10.32 -2.16
CA ASP A 200 26.38 -9.27 -1.32
C ASP A 200 24.86 -9.10 -1.56
N THR A 201 24.35 -9.75 -2.61
CA THR A 201 22.92 -9.72 -2.96
C THR A 201 22.07 -10.37 -1.88
N MET A 202 20.98 -9.68 -1.50
CA MET A 202 19.91 -10.17 -0.64
C MET A 202 18.55 -9.99 -1.31
N LEU A 203 17.71 -11.01 -1.24
CA LEU A 203 16.34 -10.96 -1.78
C LEU A 203 15.31 -10.87 -0.67
N ILE A 204 14.39 -9.93 -0.77
CA ILE A 204 13.26 -9.77 0.15
C ILE A 204 11.96 -9.85 -0.65
N PHE A 205 11.11 -10.80 -0.30
CA PHE A 205 9.79 -10.99 -0.91
C PHE A 205 8.73 -10.41 0.02
N ASP A 206 8.21 -9.22 -0.31
CA ASP A 206 7.12 -8.59 0.44
C ASP A 206 5.77 -9.13 -0.03
N GLU A 207 4.81 -9.27 0.89
CA GLU A 207 3.51 -9.90 0.66
C GLU A 207 3.63 -11.33 0.09
N ALA A 208 4.59 -12.09 0.62
CA ALA A 208 4.95 -13.41 0.09
C ALA A 208 3.83 -14.45 0.18
N ASP A 209 2.83 -14.27 1.04
CA ASP A 209 1.63 -15.12 1.09
C ASP A 209 0.86 -15.11 -0.25
N HIS A 210 0.96 -14.05 -1.03
CA HIS A 210 0.39 -13.98 -2.38
C HIS A 210 1.03 -14.94 -3.39
N LEU A 211 2.22 -15.46 -3.11
CA LEU A 211 2.85 -16.49 -3.93
C LEU A 211 2.14 -17.84 -3.82
N TYR A 212 1.41 -18.04 -2.72
CA TYR A 212 0.60 -19.23 -2.53
C TYR A 212 -0.64 -19.16 -3.42
N GLY A 213 -0.68 -20.02 -4.43
CA GLY A 213 -1.85 -20.25 -5.25
C GLY A 213 -2.39 -21.65 -4.98
N TRP A 214 -2.70 -22.38 -6.06
CA TRP A 214 -3.11 -23.79 -5.97
C TRP A 214 -1.92 -24.74 -5.73
N ASP A 215 -0.67 -24.26 -5.87
CA ASP A 215 0.56 -25.02 -5.65
C ASP A 215 1.62 -24.18 -4.92
N VAL A 216 2.64 -24.86 -4.44
CA VAL A 216 3.75 -24.29 -3.67
C VAL A 216 5.01 -24.11 -4.50
N LYS A 217 4.95 -24.33 -5.83
CA LYS A 217 6.13 -24.35 -6.72
C LYS A 217 6.94 -23.06 -6.66
N LYS A 218 6.30 -21.90 -6.47
CA LYS A 218 7.01 -20.62 -6.34
C LYS A 218 7.90 -20.58 -5.09
N PHE A 219 7.42 -21.12 -3.98
CA PHE A 219 8.23 -21.25 -2.77
C PHE A 219 9.35 -22.26 -2.92
N GLU A 220 9.12 -23.35 -3.68
CA GLU A 220 10.16 -24.33 -3.97
C GLU A 220 11.28 -23.73 -4.83
N ILE A 221 10.97 -22.90 -5.83
CA ILE A 221 11.98 -22.16 -6.61
C ILE A 221 12.77 -21.19 -5.71
N ILE A 222 12.09 -20.43 -4.84
CA ILE A 222 12.77 -19.53 -3.89
C ILE A 222 13.71 -20.33 -2.98
N ARG A 223 13.25 -21.48 -2.47
CA ARG A 223 14.09 -22.37 -1.68
C ARG A 223 15.29 -22.89 -2.46
N GLN A 224 15.08 -23.33 -3.70
CA GLN A 224 16.15 -23.81 -4.58
C GLN A 224 17.20 -22.72 -4.82
N LEU A 225 16.79 -21.48 -5.06
CA LEU A 225 17.72 -20.36 -5.19
C LEU A 225 18.58 -20.20 -3.93
N TRP A 226 17.98 -20.27 -2.74
CA TRP A 226 18.73 -20.21 -1.48
C TRP A 226 19.65 -21.41 -1.28
N ASP A 227 19.16 -22.64 -1.47
CA ASP A 227 19.93 -23.88 -1.28
C ASP A 227 21.18 -23.94 -2.20
N GLU A 228 21.06 -23.46 -3.45
CA GLU A 228 22.13 -23.54 -4.43
C GLU A 228 23.11 -22.35 -4.42
N THR A 229 22.65 -21.16 -3.98
CA THR A 229 23.49 -19.95 -4.03
C THR A 229 23.88 -19.42 -2.66
N ASN A 230 23.24 -19.90 -1.58
CA ASN A 230 23.33 -19.34 -0.23
C ASN A 230 23.01 -17.82 -0.18
N THR A 231 22.20 -17.32 -1.11
CA THR A 231 21.76 -15.92 -1.10
C THR A 231 20.82 -15.69 0.08
N PRO A 232 21.04 -14.67 0.93
CA PRO A 232 20.11 -14.34 2.01
C PRO A 232 18.72 -14.06 1.46
N ILE A 233 17.69 -14.69 2.01
CA ILE A 233 16.30 -14.53 1.57
C ILE A 233 15.41 -14.22 2.75
N VAL A 234 14.51 -13.23 2.59
CA VAL A 234 13.47 -12.94 3.58
C VAL A 234 12.10 -13.02 2.92
N LEU A 235 11.22 -13.81 3.52
CA LEU A 235 9.80 -13.86 3.17
C LEU A 235 9.03 -13.01 4.18
N VAL A 236 8.25 -12.05 3.68
CA VAL A 236 7.51 -11.11 4.53
C VAL A 236 6.03 -11.20 4.20
N GLY A 237 5.17 -11.26 5.23
CA GLY A 237 3.74 -11.36 5.01
C GLY A 237 2.91 -11.27 6.30
N PRO A 238 1.58 -11.46 6.19
CA PRO A 238 0.68 -11.59 7.33
C PRO A 238 0.89 -12.94 8.05
N PRO A 239 0.28 -13.17 9.24
CA PRO A 239 0.36 -14.45 9.95
C PRO A 239 -0.02 -15.66 9.09
N ARG A 240 -0.91 -15.49 8.11
CA ARG A 240 -1.26 -16.53 7.13
C ARG A 240 -0.05 -17.08 6.38
N LEU A 241 1.02 -16.30 6.17
CA LEU A 241 2.24 -16.79 5.55
C LEU A 241 2.87 -17.92 6.36
N GLU A 242 2.87 -17.81 7.69
CA GLU A 242 3.35 -18.88 8.57
C GLU A 242 2.52 -20.15 8.43
N GLU A 243 1.19 -20.01 8.39
CA GLU A 243 0.28 -21.13 8.18
C GLU A 243 0.54 -21.86 6.86
N ILE A 244 0.73 -21.09 5.77
CA ILE A 244 1.09 -21.61 4.44
C ILE A 244 2.40 -22.40 4.50
N LEU A 245 3.42 -21.85 5.13
CA LEU A 245 4.73 -22.49 5.24
C LEU A 245 4.73 -23.73 6.14
N THR A 246 3.84 -23.78 7.13
CA THR A 246 3.73 -24.88 8.11
C THR A 246 2.84 -26.01 7.60
N HIS A 247 1.69 -25.67 7.04
CA HIS A 247 0.64 -26.63 6.71
C HIS A 247 0.41 -26.78 5.20
N GLY A 248 1.14 -26.06 4.35
CA GLY A 248 0.97 -26.02 2.90
C GLY A 248 0.59 -27.38 2.34
N SER A 249 -0.32 -27.43 1.37
CA SER A 249 -1.06 -28.60 0.88
C SER A 249 -0.26 -29.93 1.00
N GLY A 250 -0.77 -30.89 1.75
CA GLY A 250 -0.12 -32.14 2.24
C GLY A 250 0.68 -33.01 1.26
N ARG A 251 1.07 -32.49 0.10
CA ARG A 251 1.89 -33.14 -0.93
C ARG A 251 3.24 -32.46 -1.16
N SER A 252 3.51 -31.30 -0.57
CA SER A 252 4.79 -30.59 -0.79
C SER A 252 5.40 -30.14 0.54
N ASN A 253 6.65 -30.52 0.74
CA ASN A 253 7.40 -30.33 1.99
C ASN A 253 7.90 -28.89 2.19
N LEU A 254 6.98 -27.90 2.27
CA LEU A 254 7.33 -26.58 2.78
C LEU A 254 7.78 -26.62 4.25
N SER A 255 7.47 -27.74 4.97
CA SER A 255 7.99 -27.98 6.31
C SER A 255 9.52 -28.01 6.40
N GLN A 256 10.22 -28.33 5.31
CA GLN A 256 11.69 -28.22 5.26
C GLN A 256 12.15 -26.76 5.22
N LEU A 257 11.42 -25.92 4.51
CA LEU A 257 11.63 -24.47 4.46
C LEU A 257 11.34 -23.86 5.85
N TYR A 258 10.25 -24.29 6.48
CA TYR A 258 9.87 -23.87 7.83
C TYR A 258 10.90 -24.25 8.90
N ARG A 259 11.44 -25.46 8.89
CA ARG A 259 12.40 -25.95 9.89
C ARG A 259 13.78 -25.24 9.83
N ARG A 260 14.12 -24.61 8.71
CA ARG A 260 15.43 -23.95 8.49
C ARG A 260 15.35 -22.43 8.59
N LYS A 261 14.16 -21.88 8.85
CA LYS A 261 13.95 -20.42 8.95
C LYS A 261 14.26 -19.90 10.35
N TYR A 262 14.69 -18.67 10.36
CA TYR A 262 14.58 -17.81 11.53
C TYR A 262 13.32 -16.96 11.35
N GLU A 263 12.63 -16.64 12.45
CA GLU A 263 11.36 -15.95 12.39
C GLU A 263 11.33 -14.77 13.34
N ILE A 264 10.76 -13.65 12.86
CA ILE A 264 10.32 -12.56 13.73
C ILE A 264 8.82 -12.34 13.55
N LYS A 265 8.13 -12.22 14.68
CA LYS A 265 6.71 -11.88 14.74
C LYS A 265 6.59 -10.44 15.23
N LEU A 266 6.08 -9.57 14.35
CA LEU A 266 5.74 -8.21 14.73
C LEU A 266 4.34 -8.22 15.34
N THR A 267 4.22 -7.76 16.58
CA THR A 267 2.98 -7.83 17.36
C THR A 267 2.26 -6.50 17.45
N GLY A 268 2.97 -5.40 17.25
CA GLY A 268 2.44 -4.04 17.20
C GLY A 268 3.19 -3.04 18.06
N ILE A 269 2.87 -1.78 17.85
CA ILE A 269 3.50 -0.67 18.56
C ILE A 269 2.97 -0.64 20.00
N LYS A 270 3.86 -0.54 20.99
CA LYS A 270 3.48 -0.46 22.40
C LYS A 270 2.77 0.87 22.71
N PRO A 271 1.86 0.92 23.70
CA PRO A 271 1.11 2.15 24.03
C PRO A 271 1.99 3.37 24.36
N ASP A 272 3.13 3.16 24.99
CA ASP A 272 4.12 4.19 25.28
C ASP A 272 4.82 4.70 24.03
N GLU A 273 5.15 3.85 23.08
CA GLU A 273 5.68 4.22 21.78
C GLU A 273 4.63 5.00 20.95
N VAL A 274 3.35 4.59 21.01
CA VAL A 274 2.25 5.35 20.37
C VAL A 274 2.17 6.76 20.93
N ARG A 275 2.27 6.92 22.26
CA ARG A 275 2.29 8.26 22.89
C ARG A 275 3.49 9.09 22.44
N ALA A 276 4.66 8.48 22.37
CA ALA A 276 5.87 9.15 21.91
C ALA A 276 5.78 9.57 20.43
N ILE A 277 5.18 8.74 19.59
CA ILE A 277 4.90 9.07 18.18
C ILE A 277 3.92 10.24 18.10
N LEU A 278 2.79 10.20 18.82
CA LEU A 278 1.78 11.25 18.81
C LEU A 278 2.32 12.58 19.35
N ALA A 279 3.21 12.55 20.33
CA ALA A 279 3.86 13.75 20.86
C ALA A 279 4.71 14.49 19.79
N GLN A 280 5.25 13.79 18.79
CA GLN A 280 5.97 14.43 17.68
C GLN A 280 5.04 15.26 16.76
N TYR A 281 3.73 15.01 16.85
CA TYR A 281 2.69 15.68 16.03
C TYR A 281 1.90 16.73 16.81
N ASP A 282 2.26 17.03 18.06
CA ASP A 282 1.46 17.86 18.97
C ASP A 282 0.02 17.37 19.14
N VAL A 283 -0.21 16.06 19.03
CA VAL A 283 -1.52 15.43 19.21
C VAL A 283 -1.58 14.78 20.59
N GLU A 284 -2.47 15.30 21.43
CA GLU A 284 -2.77 14.64 22.71
C GLU A 284 -3.55 13.33 22.46
N PRO A 285 -3.07 12.19 23.00
CA PRO A 285 -3.80 10.94 22.91
C PRO A 285 -5.10 11.06 23.73
N ARG A 286 -6.24 11.15 23.06
CA ARG A 286 -7.53 10.93 23.74
C ARG A 286 -7.59 9.44 24.06
N VAL A 287 -7.32 9.11 25.31
CA VAL A 287 -7.57 7.76 25.84
C VAL A 287 -9.08 7.57 25.83
N ALA A 288 -9.58 6.73 24.90
CA ALA A 288 -10.93 6.20 25.01
C ALA A 288 -10.94 5.30 26.26
N ALA A 289 -11.75 5.70 27.23
CA ALA A 289 -11.99 4.95 28.44
C ALA A 289 -12.80 3.68 28.12
#